data_2a333d2987a433a6bc082a5abd79a8af
#
_entry.id   2a333d2987a433a6bc082a5abd79a8af
#
_cell.length_a   1.000
_cell.length_b   1.000
_cell.length_c   1.000
_cell.angle_alpha   90.00
_cell.angle_beta   90.00
_cell.angle_gamma   90.00
#
_symmetry.space_group_name_H-M   'P 1'
#
loop_
_entity.id
_entity.type
_entity.pdbx_description
1 polymer ?
#
loop_
_entity_poly.entity_id
_entity_poly.type
_entity_poly.pdbx_seq_one_letter_code
_entity_poly.pdbx_strand_id
1 'polypeptide(L)'
;MEFNLNADKEGWISEFLASRRTTRDFSKQPVSPELIDELLKDFLTAPSWSNTRPFKVAIATGERRDRLSAEFQKRWSVLSAALRGNLWKKIKLVLRWDGLPTSNWSISRPYVAELRPRSQRVGKELYEFIGIQRGDRKRRDEQWGKNYDFFGAPVEMFIYIHKSLHIFAANDAGLALENLIL
;
A
#
# COMPACT_ATOMS: atom_id res chain seq x y z
N MET A 1 -31.43 -15.95 0.14
CA MET A 1 -30.54 -16.42 -0.92
C MET A 1 -29.76 -17.58 -0.31
N GLU A 2 -30.17 -18.82 -0.57
CA GLU A 2 -29.47 -20.00 -0.08
C GLU A 2 -28.23 -20.21 -0.95
N PHE A 3 -27.05 -20.08 -0.35
CA PHE A 3 -25.80 -20.47 -0.98
C PHE A 3 -25.73 -22.01 -1.02
N ASN A 4 -26.03 -22.58 -2.16
CA ASN A 4 -25.81 -24.02 -2.40
C ASN A 4 -24.31 -24.19 -2.73
N LEU A 5 -23.51 -24.43 -1.70
CA LEU A 5 -22.13 -24.84 -1.86
C LEU A 5 -22.14 -26.28 -2.34
N ASN A 6 -21.99 -26.48 -3.64
CA ASN A 6 -21.81 -27.83 -4.20
C ASN A 6 -20.62 -28.52 -3.55
N ALA A 7 -20.77 -29.77 -3.15
CA ALA A 7 -19.74 -30.58 -2.48
C ALA A 7 -18.39 -30.63 -3.25
N ASP A 8 -18.42 -30.45 -4.57
CA ASP A 8 -17.24 -30.45 -5.44
C ASP A 8 -16.35 -29.20 -5.30
N LYS A 9 -16.74 -28.24 -4.43
CA LYS A 9 -16.00 -27.01 -4.16
C LYS A 9 -15.50 -26.89 -2.73
N GLU A 10 -15.50 -27.99 -1.97
CA GLU A 10 -14.88 -28.00 -0.66
C GLU A 10 -13.39 -27.62 -0.79
N GLY A 11 -12.98 -26.57 -0.04
CA GLY A 11 -11.60 -26.10 -0.06
C GLY A 11 -11.29 -24.94 -1.01
N TRP A 12 -12.13 -24.63 -2.02
CA TRP A 12 -11.84 -23.57 -2.99
C TRP A 12 -11.64 -22.19 -2.34
N ILE A 13 -12.38 -21.89 -1.28
CA ILE A 13 -12.21 -20.63 -0.52
C ILE A 13 -10.81 -20.56 0.09
N SER A 14 -10.35 -21.66 0.70
CA SER A 14 -9.02 -21.72 1.30
C SER A 14 -7.92 -21.57 0.23
N GLU A 15 -8.10 -22.22 -0.91
CA GLU A 15 -7.19 -22.10 -2.06
C GLU A 15 -7.20 -20.68 -2.62
N PHE A 16 -8.37 -20.07 -2.79
CA PHE A 16 -8.51 -18.69 -3.23
C PHE A 16 -7.81 -17.71 -2.29
N LEU A 17 -8.07 -17.79 -0.98
CA LEU A 17 -7.40 -16.96 0.03
C LEU A 17 -5.87 -17.16 0.00
N ALA A 18 -5.41 -18.41 -0.13
CA ALA A 18 -4.00 -18.75 -0.21
C ALA A 18 -3.34 -18.31 -1.53
N SER A 19 -4.13 -18.07 -2.58
CA SER A 19 -3.62 -17.64 -3.89
C SER A 19 -3.14 -16.19 -3.90
N ARG A 20 -3.62 -15.33 -2.98
CA ARG A 20 -3.25 -13.93 -2.91
C ARG A 20 -1.74 -13.74 -2.88
N ARG A 21 -1.25 -12.82 -3.68
CA ARG A 21 0.18 -12.44 -3.75
C ARG A 21 0.34 -10.93 -3.64
N THR A 22 1.47 -10.52 -3.09
CA THR A 22 1.85 -9.11 -3.08
C THR A 22 2.60 -8.80 -4.38
N THR A 23 1.93 -8.13 -5.31
CA THR A 23 2.52 -7.71 -6.59
C THR A 23 3.26 -6.38 -6.44
N ARG A 24 4.47 -6.29 -7.02
CA ARG A 24 5.32 -5.10 -7.00
C ARG A 24 5.91 -4.77 -8.38
N ASP A 25 5.19 -5.19 -9.41
CA ASP A 25 5.49 -4.86 -10.81
C ASP A 25 4.19 -5.05 -11.60
N PHE A 26 3.63 -3.98 -12.10
CA PHE A 26 2.35 -3.99 -12.79
C PHE A 26 2.54 -3.65 -14.27
N SER A 27 1.73 -4.25 -15.13
CA SER A 27 1.64 -3.85 -16.52
C SER A 27 1.00 -2.47 -16.61
N LYS A 28 1.31 -1.76 -17.71
CA LYS A 28 0.67 -0.45 -18.00
C LYS A 28 -0.69 -0.59 -18.69
N GLN A 29 -1.20 -1.81 -18.78
CA GLN A 29 -2.49 -2.05 -19.43
C GLN A 29 -3.59 -1.30 -18.69
N PRO A 30 -4.38 -0.46 -19.37
CA PRO A 30 -5.48 0.25 -18.75
C PRO A 30 -6.50 -0.73 -18.14
N VAL A 31 -7.06 -0.34 -17.01
CA VAL A 31 -8.19 -1.04 -16.40
C VAL A 31 -9.47 -0.34 -16.81
N SER A 32 -10.46 -1.09 -17.26
CA SER A 32 -11.74 -0.51 -17.70
C SER A 32 -12.50 0.10 -16.52
N PRO A 33 -13.28 1.17 -16.74
CA PRO A 33 -14.15 1.74 -15.71
C PRO A 33 -15.12 0.73 -15.13
N GLU A 34 -15.65 -0.18 -15.97
CA GLU A 34 -16.60 -1.21 -15.58
C GLU A 34 -15.98 -2.18 -14.57
N LEU A 35 -14.74 -2.60 -14.79
CA LEU A 35 -14.01 -3.45 -13.84
C LEU A 35 -13.73 -2.71 -12.53
N ILE A 36 -13.40 -1.43 -12.59
CA ILE A 36 -13.21 -0.61 -11.38
C ILE A 36 -14.52 -0.55 -10.58
N ASP A 37 -15.66 -0.36 -11.27
CA ASP A 37 -16.98 -0.31 -10.63
C ASP A 37 -17.36 -1.66 -10.00
N GLU A 38 -17.03 -2.79 -10.63
CA GLU A 38 -17.22 -4.13 -10.07
C GLU A 38 -16.40 -4.32 -8.80
N LEU A 39 -15.11 -4.00 -8.84
CA LEU A 39 -14.22 -4.07 -7.68
C LEU A 39 -14.71 -3.18 -6.52
N LEU A 40 -15.27 -2.00 -6.82
CA LEU A 40 -15.86 -1.15 -5.79
C LEU A 40 -17.15 -1.73 -5.18
N LYS A 41 -17.95 -2.45 -5.95
CA LYS A 41 -19.10 -3.18 -5.41
C LYS A 41 -18.63 -4.26 -4.44
N ASP A 42 -17.63 -5.05 -4.81
CA ASP A 42 -17.04 -6.08 -3.94
C ASP A 42 -16.44 -5.47 -2.67
N PHE A 43 -15.69 -4.37 -2.81
CA PHE A 43 -15.18 -3.58 -1.69
C PHE A 43 -16.29 -3.19 -0.70
N LEU A 44 -17.46 -2.79 -1.20
CA LEU A 44 -18.60 -2.35 -0.39
C LEU A 44 -19.39 -3.48 0.26
N THR A 45 -19.14 -4.75 -0.07
CA THR A 45 -19.77 -5.91 0.60
C THR A 45 -19.22 -6.17 2.00
N ALA A 46 -18.04 -5.62 2.30
CA ALA A 46 -17.42 -5.79 3.61
C ALA A 46 -18.33 -5.27 4.75
N PRO A 47 -18.35 -5.96 5.90
CA PRO A 47 -19.07 -5.47 7.05
C PRO A 47 -18.40 -4.23 7.63
N SER A 48 -19.17 -3.40 8.35
CA SER A 48 -18.63 -2.25 9.05
C SER A 48 -19.36 -2.03 10.38
N TRP A 49 -18.71 -1.33 11.31
CA TRP A 49 -19.31 -0.98 12.60
C TRP A 49 -20.63 -0.24 12.41
N SER A 50 -21.70 -0.82 12.98
CA SER A 50 -23.08 -0.30 12.82
C SER A 50 -23.49 -0.03 11.37
N ASN A 51 -22.92 -0.73 10.42
CA ASN A 51 -23.12 -0.56 8.98
C ASN A 51 -22.88 0.88 8.48
N THR A 52 -21.98 1.61 9.13
CA THR A 52 -21.74 3.03 8.85
C THR A 52 -20.81 3.29 7.67
N ARG A 53 -20.01 2.29 7.26
CA ARG A 53 -19.00 2.41 6.18
C ARG A 53 -18.21 3.72 6.29
N PRO A 54 -17.43 3.91 7.37
CA PRO A 54 -16.80 5.18 7.72
C PRO A 54 -15.54 5.47 6.91
N PHE A 55 -15.54 5.12 5.66
CA PHE A 55 -14.43 5.31 4.71
C PHE A 55 -14.94 5.86 3.38
N LYS A 56 -14.02 6.46 2.65
CA LYS A 56 -14.22 6.92 1.26
C LYS A 56 -13.02 6.45 0.44
N VAL A 57 -13.25 6.25 -0.85
CA VAL A 57 -12.21 5.88 -1.81
C VAL A 57 -12.06 7.00 -2.83
N ALA A 58 -10.85 7.47 -3.06
CA ALA A 58 -10.51 8.29 -4.21
C ALA A 58 -9.68 7.44 -5.18
N ILE A 59 -10.03 7.50 -6.44
CA ILE A 59 -9.40 6.72 -7.50
C ILE A 59 -8.68 7.67 -8.46
N ALA A 60 -7.44 7.34 -8.80
CA ALA A 60 -6.65 8.05 -9.77
C ALA A 60 -6.25 7.12 -10.91
N THR A 61 -6.51 7.53 -12.14
CA THR A 61 -6.16 6.86 -13.38
C THR A 61 -5.56 7.85 -14.38
N GLY A 62 -4.87 7.37 -15.42
CA GLY A 62 -4.33 8.17 -16.50
C GLY A 62 -3.50 9.35 -16.00
N GLU A 63 -3.68 10.53 -16.58
CA GLU A 63 -2.90 11.73 -16.25
C GLU A 63 -2.96 12.13 -14.76
N ARG A 64 -4.07 11.87 -14.08
CA ARG A 64 -4.18 12.16 -12.63
C ARG A 64 -3.26 11.28 -11.83
N ARG A 65 -3.23 9.99 -12.15
CA ARG A 65 -2.29 9.02 -11.57
C ARG A 65 -0.85 9.45 -11.82
N ASP A 66 -0.52 9.81 -13.05
CA ASP A 66 0.84 10.17 -13.43
C ASP A 66 1.33 11.45 -12.72
N ARG A 67 0.45 12.45 -12.57
CA ARG A 67 0.77 13.66 -11.79
C ARG A 67 1.01 13.36 -10.31
N LEU A 68 0.20 12.49 -9.72
CA LEU A 68 0.40 12.07 -8.32
C LEU A 68 1.73 11.33 -8.16
N SER A 69 2.01 10.38 -9.02
CA SER A 69 3.28 9.65 -9.02
C SER A 69 4.46 10.61 -9.16
N ALA A 70 4.43 11.54 -10.12
CA ALA A 70 5.50 12.51 -10.33
C ALA A 70 5.76 13.38 -9.08
N GLU A 71 4.70 13.85 -8.40
CA GLU A 71 4.85 14.65 -7.18
C GLU A 71 5.40 13.81 -6.02
N PHE A 72 4.94 12.57 -5.86
CA PHE A 72 5.46 11.67 -4.84
C PHE A 72 6.93 11.29 -5.09
N GLN A 73 7.29 10.98 -6.32
CA GLN A 73 8.67 10.70 -6.74
C GLN A 73 9.60 11.90 -6.46
N LYS A 74 9.15 13.10 -6.77
CA LYS A 74 9.87 14.33 -6.48
C LYS A 74 10.13 14.47 -4.98
N ARG A 75 9.12 14.26 -4.14
CA ARG A 75 9.27 14.31 -2.67
C ARG A 75 10.19 13.22 -2.17
N TRP A 76 10.05 12.00 -2.69
CA TRP A 76 10.94 10.90 -2.35
C TRP A 76 12.40 11.18 -2.72
N SER A 77 12.66 11.75 -3.89
CA SER A 77 14.01 12.09 -4.33
C SER A 77 14.71 13.08 -3.37
N VAL A 78 13.98 14.07 -2.88
CA VAL A 78 14.48 15.04 -1.88
C VAL A 78 14.73 14.35 -0.55
N LEU A 79 13.77 13.55 -0.07
CA LEU A 79 13.87 12.84 1.21
C LEU A 79 15.03 11.84 1.20
N SER A 80 15.12 10.98 0.19
CA SER A 80 16.17 9.96 0.09
C SER A 80 17.57 10.57 -0.04
N ALA A 81 17.70 11.68 -0.79
CA ALA A 81 18.96 12.42 -0.89
C ALA A 81 19.37 13.06 0.45
N ALA A 82 18.40 13.57 1.21
CA ALA A 82 18.65 14.13 2.53
C ALA A 82 19.05 13.05 3.55
N LEU A 83 18.39 11.89 3.52
CA LEU A 83 18.70 10.76 4.40
C LEU A 83 20.10 10.17 4.14
N ARG A 84 20.55 10.20 2.87
CA ARG A 84 21.92 9.78 2.47
C ARG A 84 22.96 10.86 2.70
N GLY A 85 22.53 12.11 2.81
CA GLY A 85 23.38 13.27 2.88
C GLY A 85 23.98 13.52 4.27
N ASN A 86 24.83 14.56 4.31
CA ASN A 86 25.39 15.07 5.56
C ASN A 86 24.32 15.81 6.38
N LEU A 87 24.70 16.23 7.59
CA LEU A 87 23.83 16.92 8.54
C LEU A 87 23.16 18.16 7.94
N TRP A 88 23.86 18.92 7.10
CA TRP A 88 23.32 20.13 6.45
C TRP A 88 22.15 19.85 5.52
N LYS A 89 22.18 18.72 4.77
CA LYS A 89 21.06 18.33 3.92
C LYS A 89 19.83 17.93 4.75
N LYS A 90 20.05 17.29 5.91
CA LYS A 90 18.97 16.97 6.86
C LYS A 90 18.35 18.21 7.46
N ILE A 91 19.18 19.16 7.88
CA ILE A 91 18.73 20.46 8.41
C ILE A 91 17.91 21.21 7.36
N LYS A 92 18.38 21.29 6.11
CA LYS A 92 17.63 21.93 5.03
C LYS A 92 16.28 21.27 4.76
N LEU A 93 16.19 19.94 4.87
CA LEU A 93 14.90 19.22 4.74
C LEU A 93 13.91 19.64 5.83
N VAL A 94 14.39 19.72 7.09
CA VAL A 94 13.57 20.16 8.22
C VAL A 94 13.12 21.61 8.08
N LEU A 95 14.02 22.50 7.65
CA LEU A 95 13.71 23.92 7.46
C LEU A 95 12.74 24.20 6.31
N ARG A 96 12.72 23.36 5.28
CA ARG A 96 11.80 23.49 4.16
C ARG A 96 10.37 23.04 4.45
N TRP A 97 10.16 22.28 5.52
CA TRP A 97 8.86 21.83 6.05
C TRP A 97 7.95 21.06 5.06
N ASP A 98 8.17 21.13 3.76
CA ASP A 98 7.30 20.59 2.71
C ASP A 98 7.65 19.16 2.24
N GLY A 99 8.62 18.53 2.86
CA GLY A 99 9.08 17.19 2.48
C GLY A 99 9.11 16.17 3.62
N LEU A 100 8.67 16.56 4.83
CA LEU A 100 8.66 15.63 5.96
C LEU A 100 7.48 14.65 5.84
N PRO A 101 7.73 13.34 6.02
CA PRO A 101 6.66 12.38 6.06
C PRO A 101 5.76 12.67 7.26
N THR A 102 4.47 12.81 7.00
CA THR A 102 3.44 12.89 8.03
C THR A 102 2.73 11.57 8.17
N SER A 103 2.40 11.19 9.38
CA SER A 103 1.58 10.01 9.65
C SER A 103 0.59 10.32 10.76
N ASN A 104 -0.66 9.94 10.54
CA ASN A 104 -1.69 9.99 11.59
C ASN A 104 -1.53 8.86 12.62
N TRP A 105 -0.68 7.90 12.33
CA TRP A 105 -0.43 6.73 13.16
C TRP A 105 1.03 6.61 13.50
N SER A 106 1.32 6.47 14.79
CA SER A 106 2.67 6.20 15.26
C SER A 106 3.00 4.72 15.10
N ILE A 107 4.07 4.45 14.36
CA ILE A 107 4.64 3.10 14.25
C ILE A 107 5.92 3.06 15.05
N SER A 108 5.95 2.24 16.10
CA SER A 108 7.17 2.02 16.88
C SER A 108 8.25 1.32 16.05
N ARG A 109 9.42 1.95 15.98
CA ARG A 109 10.61 1.33 15.36
C ARG A 109 11.80 1.50 16.28
N PRO A 110 12.64 0.49 16.44
CA PRO A 110 12.55 -0.85 15.84
C PRO A 110 11.34 -1.64 16.35
N TYR A 111 10.90 -2.61 15.54
CA TYR A 111 9.84 -3.54 15.98
C TYR A 111 10.22 -4.23 17.27
N VAL A 112 9.23 -4.58 18.09
CA VAL A 112 9.41 -5.38 19.31
C VAL A 112 10.10 -6.72 18.99
N ALA A 113 10.73 -7.32 20.02
CA ALA A 113 11.66 -8.44 19.86
C ALA A 113 11.13 -9.58 18.99
N GLU A 114 9.90 -9.99 19.20
CA GLU A 114 9.26 -11.12 18.48
C GLU A 114 8.85 -10.80 17.04
N LEU A 115 8.57 -9.55 16.70
CA LEU A 115 8.22 -9.13 15.34
C LEU A 115 9.44 -8.81 14.48
N ARG A 116 10.54 -8.42 15.11
CA ARG A 116 11.77 -8.01 14.44
C ARG A 116 12.37 -9.09 13.55
N PRO A 117 12.51 -10.36 13.97
CA PRO A 117 13.05 -11.42 13.11
C PRO A 117 12.20 -11.66 11.87
N ARG A 118 10.86 -11.59 11.99
CA ARG A 118 9.94 -11.75 10.86
C ARG A 118 10.13 -10.65 9.82
N SER A 119 10.18 -9.40 10.27
CA SER A 119 10.41 -8.23 9.39
C SER A 119 11.78 -8.29 8.71
N GLN A 120 12.82 -8.71 9.45
CA GLN A 120 14.17 -8.84 8.88
C GLN A 120 14.28 -9.96 7.84
N ARG A 121 13.61 -11.11 8.10
CA ARG A 121 13.56 -12.22 7.16
C ARG A 121 12.91 -11.80 5.84
N VAL A 122 11.71 -11.23 5.88
CA VAL A 122 11.01 -10.77 4.67
C VAL A 122 11.83 -9.74 3.90
N GLY A 123 12.47 -8.80 4.60
CA GLY A 123 13.34 -7.81 3.96
C GLY A 123 14.56 -8.46 3.28
N LYS A 124 15.18 -9.46 3.92
CA LYS A 124 16.32 -10.19 3.37
C LYS A 124 15.91 -10.96 2.11
N GLU A 125 14.87 -11.78 2.21
CA GLU A 125 14.34 -12.59 1.10
C GLU A 125 13.94 -11.72 -0.10
N LEU A 126 13.26 -10.59 0.12
CA LEU A 126 12.90 -9.66 -0.94
C LEU A 126 14.14 -9.11 -1.66
N TYR A 127 15.12 -8.59 -0.92
CA TYR A 127 16.31 -7.99 -1.53
C TYR A 127 17.18 -9.03 -2.23
N GLU A 128 17.30 -10.24 -1.71
CA GLU A 128 17.98 -11.36 -2.36
C GLU A 128 17.27 -11.72 -3.68
N PHE A 129 15.94 -11.83 -3.67
CA PHE A 129 15.14 -12.14 -4.85
C PHE A 129 15.32 -11.11 -5.97
N ILE A 130 15.36 -9.81 -5.64
CA ILE A 130 15.54 -8.74 -6.64
C ILE A 130 17.01 -8.38 -6.90
N GLY A 131 17.95 -9.17 -6.37
CA GLY A 131 19.37 -9.01 -6.62
C GLY A 131 20.01 -7.73 -6.05
N ILE A 132 19.48 -7.21 -4.94
CA ILE A 132 20.02 -6.02 -4.27
C ILE A 132 20.84 -6.43 -3.04
N GLN A 133 22.13 -6.17 -3.06
CA GLN A 133 23.01 -6.49 -1.96
C GLN A 133 22.78 -5.59 -0.72
N ARG A 134 23.06 -6.13 0.46
CA ARG A 134 22.83 -5.45 1.74
C ARG A 134 23.49 -4.07 1.85
N GLY A 135 24.65 -3.87 1.24
CA GLY A 135 25.41 -2.61 1.23
C GLY A 135 24.94 -1.60 0.19
N ASP A 136 24.18 -2.01 -0.81
CA ASP A 136 23.76 -1.17 -1.92
C ASP A 136 22.59 -0.26 -1.54
N ARG A 137 22.92 0.81 -0.85
CA ARG A 137 21.93 1.80 -0.40
C ARG A 137 21.23 2.50 -1.57
N LYS A 138 21.94 2.74 -2.67
CA LYS A 138 21.37 3.43 -3.82
C LYS A 138 20.25 2.61 -4.46
N ARG A 139 20.53 1.34 -4.81
CA ARG A 139 19.52 0.44 -5.39
C ARG A 139 18.36 0.16 -4.43
N ARG A 140 18.64 0.12 -3.12
CA ARG A 140 17.58 0.01 -2.11
C ARG A 140 16.66 1.22 -2.10
N ASP A 141 17.20 2.43 -2.21
CA ASP A 141 16.39 3.66 -2.27
C ASP A 141 15.61 3.75 -3.59
N GLU A 142 16.20 3.31 -4.70
CA GLU A 142 15.50 3.19 -5.99
C GLU A 142 14.32 2.22 -5.88
N GLN A 143 14.54 1.05 -5.25
CA GLN A 143 13.46 0.09 -5.00
C GLN A 143 12.37 0.67 -4.09
N TRP A 144 12.75 1.40 -3.04
CA TRP A 144 11.79 2.12 -2.21
C TRP A 144 11.04 3.21 -2.98
N GLY A 145 11.71 3.86 -3.91
CA GLY A 145 11.11 4.86 -4.81
C GLY A 145 9.94 4.30 -5.63
N LYS A 146 9.97 3.03 -5.99
CA LYS A 146 8.87 2.38 -6.71
C LYS A 146 7.53 2.39 -5.96
N ASN A 147 7.53 2.46 -4.62
CA ASN A 147 6.29 2.64 -3.85
C ASN A 147 5.58 3.95 -4.21
N TYR A 148 6.35 4.99 -4.53
CA TYR A 148 5.83 6.31 -4.89
C TYR A 148 5.49 6.45 -6.38
N ASP A 149 5.80 5.42 -7.18
CA ASP A 149 5.28 5.18 -8.52
C ASP A 149 4.25 4.05 -8.54
N PHE A 150 3.80 3.64 -7.35
CA PHE A 150 2.81 2.59 -7.18
C PHE A 150 3.16 1.30 -7.94
N PHE A 151 4.46 1.03 -8.05
CA PHE A 151 5.01 -0.10 -8.81
C PHE A 151 4.54 -0.15 -10.28
N GLY A 152 4.23 1.01 -10.88
CA GLY A 152 3.75 1.12 -12.26
C GLY A 152 2.27 0.81 -12.46
N ALA A 153 1.49 0.59 -11.40
CA ALA A 153 0.06 0.30 -11.51
C ALA A 153 -0.69 1.42 -12.25
N PRO A 154 -1.60 1.10 -13.18
CA PRO A 154 -2.35 2.10 -13.97
C PRO A 154 -3.49 2.74 -13.19
N VAL A 155 -3.90 2.13 -12.07
CA VAL A 155 -4.96 2.60 -11.18
C VAL A 155 -4.44 2.66 -9.76
N GLU A 156 -4.78 3.70 -9.04
CA GLU A 156 -4.46 3.91 -7.64
C GLU A 156 -5.71 4.24 -6.86
N MET A 157 -5.82 3.64 -5.69
CA MET A 157 -6.91 3.88 -4.77
C MET A 157 -6.40 4.39 -3.44
N PHE A 158 -6.95 5.51 -2.98
CA PHE A 158 -6.66 6.11 -1.68
C PHE A 158 -7.88 5.95 -0.80
N ILE A 159 -7.73 5.24 0.31
CA ILE A 159 -8.81 5.01 1.27
C ILE A 159 -8.68 6.04 2.40
N TYR A 160 -9.74 6.82 2.60
CA TYR A 160 -9.85 7.80 3.68
C TYR A 160 -10.81 7.29 4.73
N ILE A 161 -10.45 7.43 5.98
CA ILE A 161 -11.30 7.04 7.11
C ILE A 161 -11.82 8.25 7.87
N HIS A 162 -13.01 8.12 8.44
CA HIS A 162 -13.59 9.17 9.28
C HIS A 162 -12.93 9.20 10.65
N LYS A 163 -12.46 10.36 11.07
CA LYS A 163 -11.70 10.53 12.31
C LYS A 163 -12.47 10.13 13.56
N SER A 164 -13.80 10.31 13.60
CA SER A 164 -14.61 10.07 14.80
C SER A 164 -14.63 8.62 15.26
N LEU A 165 -14.44 7.66 14.35
CA LEU A 165 -14.48 6.24 14.67
C LEU A 165 -13.08 5.62 14.83
N HIS A 166 -12.01 6.39 14.60
CA HIS A 166 -10.63 5.99 14.83
C HIS A 166 -10.30 4.55 14.39
N ILE A 167 -10.05 3.68 15.39
CA ILE A 167 -9.62 2.29 15.16
C ILE A 167 -10.72 1.45 14.48
N PHE A 168 -11.98 1.71 14.75
CA PHE A 168 -13.08 0.99 14.11
C PHE A 168 -13.14 1.33 12.62
N ALA A 169 -12.99 2.61 12.26
CA ALA A 169 -12.93 3.01 10.86
C ALA A 169 -11.73 2.42 10.13
N ALA A 170 -10.58 2.30 10.79
CA ALA A 170 -9.39 1.66 10.22
C ALA A 170 -9.58 0.15 10.03
N ASN A 171 -10.22 -0.52 11.01
CA ASN A 171 -10.59 -1.92 10.90
C ASN A 171 -11.54 -2.17 9.73
N ASP A 172 -12.61 -1.38 9.65
CA ASP A 172 -13.61 -1.50 8.58
C ASP A 172 -13.01 -1.26 7.19
N ALA A 173 -12.13 -0.26 7.08
CA ALA A 173 -11.39 0.00 5.84
C ALA A 173 -10.45 -1.16 5.48
N GLY A 174 -9.85 -1.82 6.48
CA GLY A 174 -9.01 -3.01 6.28
C GLY A 174 -9.82 -4.20 5.77
N LEU A 175 -11.02 -4.45 6.31
CA LEU A 175 -11.93 -5.49 5.84
C LEU A 175 -12.36 -5.25 4.39
N ALA A 176 -12.72 -4.01 4.06
CA ALA A 176 -13.08 -3.64 2.70
C ALA A 176 -11.89 -3.75 1.72
N LEU A 177 -10.69 -3.37 2.17
CA LEU A 177 -9.48 -3.52 1.39
C LEU A 177 -9.16 -5.00 1.11
N GLU A 178 -9.40 -5.90 2.06
CA GLU A 178 -9.18 -7.34 1.85
C GLU A 178 -10.05 -7.87 0.71
N ASN A 179 -11.34 -7.49 0.66
CA ASN A 179 -12.22 -7.86 -0.46
C ASN A 179 -11.70 -7.36 -1.82
N LEU A 180 -10.97 -6.25 -1.84
CA LEU A 180 -10.43 -5.67 -3.06
C LEU A 180 -9.15 -6.36 -3.54
N ILE A 181 -8.34 -6.90 -2.63
CA ILE A 181 -7.03 -7.48 -2.95
C ILE A 181 -7.06 -9.01 -3.09
N LEU A 182 -8.18 -9.64 -2.83
CA LEU A 182 -8.48 -11.04 -3.12
C LEU A 182 -8.93 -11.21 -4.57
#